data_ba1814a60a9e6cfcf72969db90530605
#
_entry.id   ba1814a60a9e6cfcf72969db90530605
#
_cell.length_a   1.000
_cell.length_b   1.000
_cell.length_c   1.000
_cell.angle_alpha   90.00
_cell.angle_beta   90.00
_cell.angle_gamma   90.00
#
_symmetry.space_group_name_H-M   'P 1'
#
loop_
_entity.id
_entity.type
_entity.pdbx_description
1 polymer ?
#
loop_
_entity_poly.entity_id
_entity_poly.type
_entity_poly.pdbx_seq_one_letter_code
_entity_poly.pdbx_strand_id
1 'polypeptide(L)'
;MGDSLKNEVDNHQSVWQKIKMACHYVSTVLMYSLVLIMILVFLLIVINFLDQKRNLSAGKTISPLFSAYTIVSPSMVPTINVLDMIVTMRVNKPEDLKKGDIITFNSTDYRYSGVTVTHRIYKIEQTSDGKYLFTTKGDANNTKDASRITFDDIYGKVLLRVPKVGYIQYFLSTAWGWIIAIVVPAVLIIIYD
;
A
#
# COMPACT_ATOMS: atom_id res chain seq x y z
N MET A 1 37.52 8.82 51.19
CA MET A 1 36.57 7.76 50.78
C MET A 1 35.16 8.30 50.50
N GLY A 2 34.70 9.39 51.12
CA GLY A 2 33.40 10.01 50.89
C GLY A 2 33.29 10.77 49.56
N ASP A 3 34.34 11.48 49.13
CA ASP A 3 34.32 12.32 47.92
C ASP A 3 34.32 11.51 46.62
N SER A 4 34.95 10.33 46.58
CA SER A 4 34.95 9.45 45.43
C SER A 4 33.56 8.83 45.15
N LEU A 5 32.87 8.45 46.23
CA LEU A 5 31.49 7.90 46.12
C LEU A 5 30.49 8.97 45.69
N LYS A 6 30.65 10.20 46.15
CA LYS A 6 29.79 11.32 45.77
C LYS A 6 29.95 11.69 44.29
N ASN A 7 31.17 11.72 43.78
CA ASN A 7 31.46 11.97 42.36
C ASN A 7 30.91 10.87 41.46
N GLU A 8 30.90 9.61 41.91
CA GLU A 8 30.35 8.48 41.18
C GLU A 8 28.81 8.55 41.08
N VAL A 9 28.15 8.94 42.17
CA VAL A 9 26.69 9.15 42.23
C VAL A 9 26.28 10.30 41.34
N ASP A 10 26.99 11.43 41.38
CA ASP A 10 26.69 12.62 40.57
C ASP A 10 26.90 12.32 39.09
N ASN A 11 27.91 11.55 38.72
CA ASN A 11 28.13 11.13 37.35
C ASN A 11 27.00 10.20 36.86
N HIS A 12 26.57 9.28 37.69
CA HIS A 12 25.45 8.35 37.37
C HIS A 12 24.17 9.11 37.16
N GLN A 13 23.84 10.10 37.99
CA GLN A 13 22.66 10.94 37.85
C GLN A 13 22.70 11.78 36.57
N SER A 14 23.88 12.33 36.21
CA SER A 14 24.04 13.12 34.97
C SER A 14 23.85 12.28 33.72
N VAL A 15 24.30 11.01 33.71
CA VAL A 15 24.11 10.05 32.63
C VAL A 15 22.62 9.70 32.48
N TRP A 16 21.93 9.43 33.56
CA TRP A 16 20.49 9.12 33.54
C TRP A 16 19.65 10.29 33.02
N GLN A 17 20.00 11.54 33.40
CA GLN A 17 19.33 12.72 32.86
C GLN A 17 19.52 12.87 31.35
N LYS A 18 20.74 12.62 30.83
CA LYS A 18 21.01 12.63 29.39
C LYS A 18 20.22 11.56 28.65
N ILE A 19 20.12 10.35 29.20
CA ILE A 19 19.33 9.26 28.63
C ILE A 19 17.85 9.65 28.59
N LYS A 20 17.27 10.18 29.67
CA LYS A 20 15.88 10.63 29.71
C LYS A 20 15.62 11.74 28.68
N MET A 21 16.50 12.72 28.55
CA MET A 21 16.36 13.78 27.53
C MET A 21 16.42 13.18 26.11
N ALA A 22 17.34 12.27 25.84
CA ALA A 22 17.44 11.61 24.54
C ALA A 22 16.17 10.79 24.21
N CYS A 23 15.67 10.01 25.17
CA CYS A 23 14.41 9.26 25.02
C CYS A 23 13.22 10.20 24.77
N HIS A 24 13.12 11.31 25.51
CA HIS A 24 12.07 12.30 25.30
C HIS A 24 12.16 12.94 23.92
N TYR A 25 13.35 13.31 23.46
CA TYR A 25 13.56 13.86 22.13
C TYR A 25 13.15 12.86 21.04
N VAL A 26 13.60 11.60 21.15
CA VAL A 26 13.23 10.54 20.20
C VAL A 26 11.72 10.30 20.18
N SER A 27 11.07 10.21 21.34
CA SER A 27 9.61 10.03 21.41
C SER A 27 8.85 11.19 20.80
N THR A 28 9.32 12.43 21.02
CA THR A 28 8.74 13.64 20.45
C THR A 28 8.86 13.64 18.90
N VAL A 29 10.03 13.30 18.36
CA VAL A 29 10.24 13.18 16.91
C VAL A 29 9.34 12.10 16.31
N LEU A 30 9.25 10.94 16.97
CA LEU A 30 8.36 9.85 16.54
C LEU A 30 6.88 10.28 16.54
N MET A 31 6.44 10.98 17.58
CA MET A 31 5.09 11.51 17.68
C MET A 31 4.78 12.48 16.52
N TYR A 32 5.65 13.46 16.27
CA TYR A 32 5.42 14.41 15.17
C TYR A 32 5.48 13.74 13.80
N SER A 33 6.37 12.75 13.61
CA SER A 33 6.42 11.98 12.36
C SER A 33 5.13 11.19 12.14
N LEU A 34 4.58 10.59 13.18
CA LEU A 34 3.30 9.87 13.12
C LEU A 34 2.14 10.82 12.76
N VAL A 35 2.07 11.98 13.41
CA VAL A 35 1.05 13.00 13.12
C VAL A 35 1.17 13.47 11.67
N LEU A 36 2.39 13.72 11.18
CA LEU A 36 2.61 14.11 9.79
C LEU A 36 2.14 13.02 8.82
N ILE A 37 2.46 11.76 9.07
CA ILE A 37 2.00 10.62 8.25
C ILE A 37 0.47 10.56 8.25
N MET A 38 -0.18 10.71 9.40
CA MET A 38 -1.65 10.73 9.50
C MET A 38 -2.26 11.86 8.66
N ILE A 39 -1.68 13.06 8.70
CA ILE A 39 -2.14 14.20 7.89
C ILE A 39 -1.99 13.87 6.40
N LEU A 40 -0.85 13.32 5.97
CA LEU A 40 -0.62 12.95 4.56
C LEU A 40 -1.60 11.88 4.09
N VAL A 41 -1.86 10.85 4.89
CA VAL A 41 -2.86 9.81 4.60
C VAL A 41 -4.26 10.41 4.52
N PHE A 42 -4.63 11.30 5.45
CA PHE A 42 -5.92 11.99 5.43
C PHE A 42 -6.09 12.83 4.17
N LEU A 43 -5.07 13.61 3.79
CA LEU A 43 -5.09 14.40 2.55
C LEU A 43 -5.27 13.51 1.32
N LEU A 44 -4.59 12.37 1.26
CA LEU A 44 -4.74 11.41 0.17
C LEU A 44 -6.16 10.84 0.09
N ILE A 45 -6.78 10.52 1.23
CA ILE A 45 -8.19 10.08 1.29
C ILE A 45 -9.11 11.18 0.77
N VAL A 46 -8.91 12.42 1.21
CA VAL A 46 -9.71 13.58 0.78
C VAL A 46 -9.58 13.81 -0.73
N ILE A 47 -8.36 13.74 -1.27
CA ILE A 47 -8.12 13.89 -2.71
C ILE A 47 -8.88 12.81 -3.49
N ASN A 48 -8.78 11.54 -3.09
CA ASN A 48 -9.52 10.45 -3.72
C ASN A 48 -11.04 10.65 -3.64
N PHE A 49 -11.54 11.08 -2.47
CA PHE A 49 -12.97 11.34 -2.26
C PHE A 49 -13.49 12.46 -3.18
N LEU A 50 -12.75 13.58 -3.25
CA LEU A 50 -13.11 14.70 -4.11
C LEU A 50 -13.08 14.32 -5.59
N ASP A 51 -12.06 13.55 -6.01
CA ASP A 51 -11.96 13.05 -7.37
C ASP A 51 -13.15 12.14 -7.72
N GLN A 52 -13.50 11.18 -6.86
CA GLN A 52 -14.68 10.33 -7.05
C GLN A 52 -15.97 11.14 -7.12
N LYS A 53 -16.18 12.10 -6.21
CA LYS A 53 -17.37 12.95 -6.20
C LYS A 53 -17.52 13.73 -7.51
N ARG A 54 -16.42 14.30 -8.03
CA ARG A 54 -16.43 15.01 -9.31
C ARG A 54 -16.79 14.09 -10.49
N ASN A 55 -16.25 12.88 -10.52
CA ASN A 55 -16.53 11.92 -11.58
C ASN A 55 -17.97 11.42 -11.55
N LEU A 56 -18.49 11.09 -10.37
CA LEU A 56 -19.90 10.69 -10.19
C LEU A 56 -20.85 11.82 -10.59
N SER A 57 -20.56 13.06 -10.23
CA SER A 57 -21.34 14.23 -10.65
C SER A 57 -21.32 14.45 -12.17
N ALA A 58 -20.26 13.98 -12.85
CA ALA A 58 -20.15 14.00 -14.30
C ALA A 58 -20.75 12.74 -14.99
N GLY A 59 -21.41 11.86 -14.22
CA GLY A 59 -22.00 10.62 -14.73
C GLY A 59 -21.01 9.53 -15.09
N LYS A 60 -19.76 9.63 -14.62
CA LYS A 60 -18.68 8.67 -14.92
C LYS A 60 -18.43 7.76 -13.74
N THR A 61 -18.57 6.45 -13.95
CA THR A 61 -18.13 5.44 -12.99
C THR A 61 -16.71 5.01 -13.33
N ILE A 62 -15.73 5.64 -12.72
CA ILE A 62 -14.30 5.34 -12.95
C ILE A 62 -13.63 4.97 -11.63
N SER A 63 -12.54 4.19 -11.73
CA SER A 63 -11.75 3.81 -10.56
C SER A 63 -11.20 5.04 -9.83
N PRO A 64 -10.95 4.96 -8.51
CA PRO A 64 -10.29 6.03 -7.75
C PRO A 64 -8.96 6.44 -8.37
N LEU A 65 -8.53 7.68 -8.11
CA LEU A 65 -7.24 8.16 -8.58
C LEU A 65 -6.09 7.29 -8.08
N PHE A 66 -6.14 6.91 -6.80
CA PHE A 66 -5.23 5.95 -6.21
C PHE A 66 -6.01 4.80 -5.57
N SER A 67 -5.52 3.58 -5.76
CA SER A 67 -6.06 2.38 -5.13
C SER A 67 -4.93 1.51 -4.58
N ALA A 68 -5.21 0.79 -3.51
CA ALA A 68 -4.25 -0.14 -2.91
C ALA A 68 -4.82 -1.56 -2.96
N TYR A 69 -3.99 -2.53 -3.32
CA TYR A 69 -4.37 -3.94 -3.41
C TYR A 69 -3.31 -4.81 -2.74
N THR A 70 -3.75 -5.81 -1.99
CA THR A 70 -2.87 -6.86 -1.47
C THR A 70 -2.83 -8.02 -2.44
N ILE A 71 -1.64 -8.46 -2.82
CA ILE A 71 -1.43 -9.55 -3.77
C ILE A 71 -1.62 -10.89 -3.06
N VAL A 72 -2.53 -11.71 -3.56
CA VAL A 72 -2.88 -13.01 -2.97
C VAL A 72 -2.43 -14.21 -3.80
N SER A 73 -1.89 -13.99 -5.00
CA SER A 73 -1.42 -15.06 -5.90
C SER A 73 0.05 -14.88 -6.28
N PRO A 74 0.78 -15.96 -6.60
CA PRO A 74 2.19 -15.89 -6.96
C PRO A 74 2.45 -15.54 -8.43
N SER A 75 1.43 -15.17 -9.22
CA SER A 75 1.55 -14.97 -10.68
C SER A 75 2.55 -13.87 -11.09
N MET A 76 2.89 -12.96 -10.18
CA MET A 76 3.82 -11.86 -10.43
C MET A 76 5.19 -12.02 -9.78
N VAL A 77 5.48 -13.19 -9.21
CA VAL A 77 6.80 -13.51 -8.64
C VAL A 77 7.84 -13.57 -9.77
N PRO A 78 9.08 -13.04 -9.57
CA PRO A 78 9.62 -12.44 -8.35
C PRO A 78 9.36 -10.93 -8.20
N THR A 79 8.75 -10.29 -9.19
CA THR A 79 8.57 -8.83 -9.22
C THR A 79 7.67 -8.35 -8.07
N ILE A 80 6.55 -9.06 -7.85
CA ILE A 80 5.62 -8.80 -6.75
C ILE A 80 5.32 -10.14 -6.10
N ASN A 81 5.52 -10.21 -4.79
CA ASN A 81 5.30 -11.45 -4.03
C ASN A 81 3.91 -11.47 -3.40
N VAL A 82 3.48 -12.68 -3.00
CA VAL A 82 2.26 -12.84 -2.19
C VAL A 82 2.38 -12.04 -0.90
N LEU A 83 1.28 -11.38 -0.49
CA LEU A 83 1.18 -10.47 0.65
C LEU A 83 2.02 -9.18 0.52
N ASP A 84 2.52 -8.86 -0.67
CA ASP A 84 2.91 -7.49 -0.94
C ASP A 84 1.66 -6.62 -1.17
N MET A 85 1.74 -5.36 -0.79
CA MET A 85 0.76 -4.36 -1.17
C MET A 85 1.27 -3.56 -2.36
N ILE A 86 0.41 -3.32 -3.33
CA ILE A 86 0.69 -2.43 -4.45
C ILE A 86 -0.21 -1.19 -4.36
N VAL A 87 0.34 -0.06 -4.77
CA VAL A 87 -0.43 1.16 -4.99
C VAL A 87 -0.51 1.39 -6.49
N THR A 88 -1.73 1.55 -6.98
CA THR A 88 -2.00 1.85 -8.39
C THR A 88 -2.50 3.27 -8.55
N MET A 89 -2.20 3.87 -9.68
CA MET A 89 -2.76 5.15 -10.12
C MET A 89 -3.61 4.93 -11.37
N ARG A 90 -4.82 5.51 -11.36
CA ARG A 90 -5.68 5.51 -12.55
C ARG A 90 -4.95 6.14 -13.72
N VAL A 91 -5.09 5.53 -14.89
CA VAL A 91 -4.60 6.06 -16.16
C VAL A 91 -5.77 6.75 -16.88
N ASN A 92 -5.53 7.89 -17.46
CA ASN A 92 -6.61 8.67 -18.09
C ASN A 92 -6.76 8.41 -19.60
N LYS A 93 -5.69 7.92 -20.24
CA LYS A 93 -5.65 7.65 -21.68
C LYS A 93 -4.93 6.33 -21.95
N PRO A 94 -5.41 5.52 -22.90
CA PRO A 94 -4.75 4.25 -23.25
C PRO A 94 -3.33 4.44 -23.79
N GLU A 95 -3.01 5.60 -24.41
CA GLU A 95 -1.69 5.94 -24.94
C GLU A 95 -0.62 6.11 -23.85
N ASP A 96 -1.03 6.36 -22.60
CA ASP A 96 -0.12 6.49 -21.45
C ASP A 96 0.40 5.13 -20.98
N LEU A 97 -0.21 4.03 -21.45
CA LEU A 97 0.19 2.68 -21.14
C LEU A 97 1.20 2.15 -22.16
N LYS A 98 2.23 1.47 -21.67
CA LYS A 98 3.30 0.90 -22.49
C LYS A 98 3.45 -0.59 -22.23
N LYS A 99 3.96 -1.32 -23.21
CA LYS A 99 4.41 -2.70 -23.04
C LYS A 99 5.43 -2.75 -21.88
N GLY A 100 5.24 -3.68 -20.96
CA GLY A 100 6.05 -3.82 -19.76
C GLY A 100 5.45 -3.15 -18.51
N ASP A 101 4.47 -2.26 -18.64
CA ASP A 101 3.78 -1.70 -17.49
C ASP A 101 3.02 -2.78 -16.73
N ILE A 102 3.00 -2.69 -15.41
CA ILE A 102 2.18 -3.57 -14.56
C ILE A 102 0.86 -2.85 -14.30
N ILE A 103 -0.24 -3.50 -14.62
CA ILE A 103 -1.58 -2.95 -14.46
C ILE A 103 -2.45 -3.85 -13.58
N THR A 104 -3.39 -3.23 -12.89
CA THR A 104 -4.47 -3.92 -12.18
C THR A 104 -5.77 -3.70 -12.94
N PHE A 105 -6.48 -4.76 -13.21
CA PHE A 105 -7.65 -4.75 -14.09
C PHE A 105 -8.71 -5.76 -13.66
N ASN A 106 -9.92 -5.60 -14.17
CA ASN A 106 -11.00 -6.59 -14.06
C ASN A 106 -10.78 -7.69 -15.10
N SER A 107 -10.66 -8.93 -14.65
CA SER A 107 -10.48 -10.06 -15.58
C SER A 107 -11.74 -10.32 -16.39
N THR A 108 -11.56 -10.43 -17.70
CA THR A 108 -12.61 -10.85 -18.65
C THR A 108 -12.51 -12.33 -19.01
N ASP A 109 -11.55 -13.06 -18.44
CA ASP A 109 -11.45 -14.52 -18.62
C ASP A 109 -12.66 -15.20 -17.95
N TYR A 110 -13.34 -16.10 -18.65
CA TYR A 110 -14.53 -16.78 -18.17
C TYR A 110 -14.33 -17.53 -16.84
N ARG A 111 -13.09 -17.95 -16.55
CA ARG A 111 -12.72 -18.66 -15.29
C ARG A 111 -12.54 -17.71 -14.11
N TYR A 112 -12.25 -16.45 -14.38
CA TYR A 112 -11.90 -15.42 -13.38
C TYR A 112 -12.66 -14.12 -13.63
N SER A 113 -13.83 -14.19 -14.31
CA SER A 113 -14.62 -13.01 -14.62
C SER A 113 -15.02 -12.26 -13.34
N GLY A 114 -14.78 -10.97 -13.33
CA GLY A 114 -15.04 -10.11 -12.16
C GLY A 114 -13.95 -10.13 -11.09
N VAL A 115 -12.90 -10.94 -11.25
CA VAL A 115 -11.76 -10.97 -10.33
C VAL A 115 -10.76 -9.87 -10.68
N THR A 116 -10.30 -9.14 -9.68
CA THR A 116 -9.22 -8.17 -9.85
C THR A 116 -7.88 -8.89 -10.01
N VAL A 117 -7.22 -8.66 -11.13
CA VAL A 117 -5.94 -9.28 -11.49
C VAL A 117 -4.88 -8.20 -11.67
N THR A 118 -3.64 -8.50 -11.30
CA THR A 118 -2.49 -7.64 -11.54
C THR A 118 -1.47 -8.40 -12.36
N HIS A 119 -1.26 -7.99 -13.62
CA HIS A 119 -0.30 -8.59 -14.54
C HIS A 119 0.45 -7.52 -15.33
N ARG A 120 1.47 -7.95 -16.08
CA ARG A 120 2.28 -7.08 -16.94
C ARG A 120 1.68 -7.03 -18.34
N ILE A 121 1.66 -5.86 -18.95
CA ILE A 121 1.28 -5.69 -20.36
C ILE A 121 2.34 -6.39 -21.24
N TYR A 122 1.91 -7.45 -21.90
CA TYR A 122 2.73 -8.21 -22.85
C TYR A 122 2.67 -7.63 -24.26
N LYS A 123 1.47 -7.22 -24.71
CA LYS A 123 1.23 -6.65 -26.04
C LYS A 123 0.10 -5.64 -25.99
N ILE A 124 0.23 -4.58 -26.78
CA ILE A 124 -0.83 -3.58 -27.03
C ILE A 124 -1.15 -3.65 -28.53
N GLU A 125 -2.41 -3.70 -28.87
CA GLU A 125 -2.92 -3.69 -30.24
C GLU A 125 -3.99 -2.60 -30.35
N GLN A 126 -4.02 -1.91 -31.48
CA GLN A 126 -5.11 -1.01 -31.82
C GLN A 126 -5.93 -1.66 -32.94
N THR A 127 -7.23 -1.72 -32.73
CA THR A 127 -8.16 -2.28 -33.71
C THR A 127 -8.44 -1.23 -34.81
N SER A 128 -9.03 -1.66 -35.94
CA SER A 128 -9.37 -0.77 -37.05
C SER A 128 -10.35 0.35 -36.68
N ASP A 129 -11.17 0.14 -35.65
CA ASP A 129 -12.07 1.14 -35.07
C ASP A 129 -11.42 2.01 -33.99
N GLY A 130 -10.08 1.93 -33.86
CA GLY A 130 -9.29 2.79 -32.96
C GLY A 130 -9.26 2.36 -31.51
N LYS A 131 -9.89 1.25 -31.12
CA LYS A 131 -9.89 0.74 -29.73
C LYS A 131 -8.57 0.06 -29.39
N TYR A 132 -8.13 0.24 -28.16
CA TYR A 132 -6.95 -0.43 -27.61
C TYR A 132 -7.33 -1.76 -26.97
N LEU A 133 -6.59 -2.80 -27.32
CA LEU A 133 -6.66 -4.13 -26.71
C LEU A 133 -5.32 -4.46 -26.07
N PHE A 134 -5.38 -4.88 -24.82
CA PHE A 134 -4.19 -5.24 -24.05
C PHE A 134 -4.17 -6.74 -23.81
N THR A 135 -3.06 -7.37 -24.16
CA THR A 135 -2.74 -8.73 -23.77
C THR A 135 -1.81 -8.68 -22.58
N THR A 136 -2.14 -9.33 -21.49
CA THR A 136 -1.38 -9.34 -20.26
C THR A 136 -0.73 -10.70 -20.00
N LYS A 137 0.26 -10.73 -19.08
CA LYS A 137 0.93 -11.94 -18.64
C LYS A 137 1.45 -11.75 -17.22
N GLY A 138 1.22 -12.71 -16.35
CA GLY A 138 1.90 -12.78 -15.06
C GLY A 138 3.38 -13.10 -15.23
N ASP A 139 4.25 -12.47 -14.44
CA ASP A 139 5.70 -12.63 -14.56
C ASP A 139 6.15 -14.08 -14.30
N ALA A 140 5.46 -14.80 -13.40
CA ALA A 140 5.69 -16.21 -13.11
C ALA A 140 4.96 -17.16 -14.06
N ASN A 141 4.04 -16.69 -14.90
CA ASN A 141 3.27 -17.55 -15.77
C ASN A 141 4.08 -17.96 -17.00
N ASN A 142 3.91 -19.20 -17.48
CA ASN A 142 4.56 -19.67 -18.70
C ASN A 142 3.91 -19.06 -19.96
N THR A 143 2.60 -18.84 -19.93
CA THR A 143 1.81 -18.36 -21.05
C THR A 143 1.20 -16.98 -20.76
N LYS A 144 0.90 -16.23 -21.81
CA LYS A 144 0.08 -15.03 -21.73
C LYS A 144 -1.35 -15.37 -21.34
N ASP A 145 -2.07 -14.38 -20.82
CA ASP A 145 -3.48 -14.54 -20.50
C ASP A 145 -4.30 -14.82 -21.76
N ALA A 146 -5.30 -15.66 -21.63
CA ALA A 146 -6.10 -16.12 -22.79
C ALA A 146 -6.99 -14.99 -23.32
N SER A 147 -7.56 -14.19 -22.43
CA SER A 147 -8.44 -13.07 -22.77
C SER A 147 -7.66 -11.79 -22.95
N ARG A 148 -8.10 -10.95 -23.89
CA ARG A 148 -7.63 -9.57 -24.01
C ARG A 148 -8.57 -8.66 -23.24
N ILE A 149 -8.04 -7.63 -22.66
CA ILE A 149 -8.79 -6.62 -21.93
C ILE A 149 -8.83 -5.30 -22.70
N THR A 150 -9.85 -4.51 -22.49
CA THR A 150 -10.00 -3.16 -23.01
C THR A 150 -9.47 -2.14 -22.01
N PHE A 151 -9.40 -0.88 -22.40
CA PHE A 151 -9.00 0.20 -21.50
C PHE A 151 -9.98 0.37 -20.32
N ASP A 152 -11.27 0.12 -20.57
CA ASP A 152 -12.33 0.26 -19.57
C ASP A 152 -12.23 -0.79 -18.44
N ASP A 153 -11.56 -1.91 -18.70
CA ASP A 153 -11.31 -2.95 -17.70
C ASP A 153 -10.18 -2.59 -16.74
N ILE A 154 -9.36 -1.56 -17.05
CA ILE A 154 -8.15 -1.23 -16.31
C ILE A 154 -8.46 -0.28 -15.16
N TYR A 155 -8.19 -0.74 -13.94
CA TYR A 155 -8.31 0.09 -12.73
C TYR A 155 -7.17 1.09 -12.57
N GLY A 156 -5.95 0.70 -12.96
CA GLY A 156 -4.79 1.57 -12.90
C GLY A 156 -3.47 0.85 -13.16
N LYS A 157 -2.43 1.66 -13.27
CA LYS A 157 -1.03 1.23 -13.40
C LYS A 157 -0.37 1.19 -12.04
N VAL A 158 0.40 0.16 -11.76
CA VAL A 158 1.16 0.02 -10.51
C VAL A 158 2.26 1.07 -10.46
N LEU A 159 2.23 1.90 -9.42
CA LEU A 159 3.23 2.91 -9.13
C LEU A 159 4.27 2.41 -8.15
N LEU A 160 3.81 1.75 -7.10
CA LEU A 160 4.62 1.40 -5.94
C LEU A 160 4.25 0.00 -5.44
N ARG A 161 5.26 -0.76 -5.06
CA ARG A 161 5.15 -2.00 -4.31
C ARG A 161 5.67 -1.76 -2.90
N VAL A 162 4.88 -2.13 -1.90
CA VAL A 162 5.28 -2.13 -0.50
C VAL A 162 5.37 -3.58 -0.02
N PRO A 163 6.59 -4.10 0.18
CA PRO A 163 6.77 -5.51 0.52
C PRO A 163 6.15 -5.85 1.87
N LYS A 164 5.50 -7.00 1.94
CA LYS A 164 5.03 -7.64 3.19
C LYS A 164 3.97 -6.87 4.00
N VAL A 165 3.46 -5.74 3.54
CA VAL A 165 2.42 -4.99 4.26
C VAL A 165 1.12 -5.79 4.36
N GLY A 166 0.83 -6.65 3.41
CA GLY A 166 -0.33 -7.55 3.44
C GLY A 166 -0.34 -8.51 4.64
N TYR A 167 0.83 -8.82 5.23
CA TYR A 167 0.88 -9.61 6.49
C TYR A 167 0.19 -8.89 7.64
N ILE A 168 0.29 -7.56 7.70
CA ILE A 168 -0.39 -6.76 8.73
C ILE A 168 -1.91 -6.87 8.53
N GLN A 169 -2.38 -6.70 7.29
CA GLN A 169 -3.78 -6.86 6.95
C GLN A 169 -4.28 -8.28 7.27
N TYR A 170 -3.52 -9.30 6.88
CA TYR A 170 -3.83 -10.69 7.16
C TYR A 170 -3.91 -10.94 8.68
N PHE A 171 -2.91 -10.48 9.46
CA PHE A 171 -2.90 -10.59 10.92
C PHE A 171 -4.13 -9.92 11.54
N LEU A 172 -4.43 -8.69 11.15
CA LEU A 172 -5.60 -7.95 11.63
C LEU A 172 -6.94 -8.57 11.19
N SER A 173 -6.95 -9.42 10.19
CA SER A 173 -8.16 -10.16 9.78
C SER A 173 -8.46 -11.36 10.68
N THR A 174 -7.52 -11.74 11.56
CA THR A 174 -7.70 -12.83 12.52
C THR A 174 -8.28 -12.32 13.85
N ALA A 175 -9.05 -13.16 14.56
CA ALA A 175 -9.57 -12.82 15.89
C ALA A 175 -8.44 -12.46 16.88
N TRP A 176 -7.35 -13.19 16.86
CA TRP A 176 -6.18 -12.92 17.69
C TRP A 176 -5.48 -11.60 17.34
N GLY A 177 -5.42 -11.26 16.06
CA GLY A 177 -4.87 -9.98 15.60
C GLY A 177 -5.63 -8.80 16.18
N TRP A 178 -6.96 -8.82 16.16
CA TRP A 178 -7.79 -7.79 16.78
C TRP A 178 -7.59 -7.70 18.29
N ILE A 179 -7.60 -8.85 18.99
CA ILE A 179 -7.39 -8.87 20.45
C ILE A 179 -6.03 -8.24 20.78
N ILE A 180 -4.97 -8.67 20.14
CA ILE A 180 -3.62 -8.14 20.39
C ILE A 180 -3.55 -6.65 20.04
N ALA A 181 -4.11 -6.22 18.91
CA ALA A 181 -4.07 -4.82 18.46
C ALA A 181 -4.81 -3.85 19.40
N ILE A 182 -5.79 -4.34 20.16
CA ILE A 182 -6.56 -3.52 21.12
C ILE A 182 -5.99 -3.68 22.55
N VAL A 183 -5.78 -4.91 23.00
CA VAL A 183 -5.39 -5.18 24.40
C VAL A 183 -3.98 -4.71 24.70
N VAL A 184 -3.02 -4.94 23.78
CA VAL A 184 -1.62 -4.55 24.05
C VAL A 184 -1.47 -3.04 24.23
N PRO A 185 -1.98 -2.15 23.36
CA PRO A 185 -1.92 -0.72 23.60
C PRO A 185 -2.66 -0.28 24.88
N ALA A 186 -3.82 -0.87 25.16
CA ALA A 186 -4.58 -0.54 26.36
C ALA A 186 -3.82 -0.87 27.65
N VAL A 187 -3.19 -2.07 27.70
CA VAL A 187 -2.35 -2.48 28.84
C VAL A 187 -1.13 -1.58 28.97
N LEU A 188 -0.49 -1.23 27.87
CA LEU A 188 0.67 -0.32 27.89
C LEU A 188 0.30 1.08 28.41
N ILE A 189 -0.87 1.58 28.05
CA ILE A 189 -1.37 2.88 28.58
C ILE A 189 -1.58 2.78 30.11
N ILE A 190 -2.23 1.70 30.59
CA ILE A 190 -2.51 1.51 32.03
C ILE A 190 -1.22 1.35 32.86
N ILE A 191 -0.18 0.72 32.28
CA ILE A 191 1.10 0.54 32.99
C ILE A 191 1.92 1.84 33.01
N TYR A 192 1.74 2.69 32.00
CA TYR A 192 2.48 3.95 31.88
C TYR A 192 1.89 5.07 32.73
N ASP A 193 0.61 5.01 33.05
CA ASP A 193 -0.12 5.98 33.90
C ASP A 193 0.08 5.65 35.38
#